data_c5d3771e6512d590293915d10d6f1f04
#
_entry.id   c5d3771e6512d590293915d10d6f1f04
#
_cell.length_a   1.000
_cell.length_b   1.000
_cell.length_c   1.000
_cell.angle_alpha   90.00
_cell.angle_beta   90.00
_cell.angle_gamma   90.00
#
_symmetry.space_group_name_H-M   'P 1'
#
loop_
_entity.id
_entity.type
_entity.pdbx_description
1 polymer ?
#
loop_
_entity_poly.entity_id
_entity_poly.type
_entity_poly.pdbx_seq_one_letter_code
_entity_poly.pdbx_strand_id
1 'polypeptide(L)'
;MSQMMESGTYLNQIKKEKLMKEINVAVTGGAGQIAYSLLPRLVSGETFGPDIKVNLRLIEIPQVVDKLQGTIMELIDCGFDQTGELTATSDISEGVKDADWVLLVGSIPRGIVIDGKKIEER
;
A
#
# COMPACT_ATOMS: atom_id res chain seq x y z
N MET A 1 -23.81 -31.88 7.51
CA MET A 1 -24.25 -30.52 7.86
C MET A 1 -23.12 -29.53 7.93
N SER A 2 -21.99 -29.84 8.61
CA SER A 2 -20.82 -28.95 8.67
C SER A 2 -20.20 -28.65 7.28
N GLN A 3 -20.14 -29.63 6.40
CA GLN A 3 -19.60 -29.43 5.04
C GLN A 3 -20.46 -28.49 4.19
N MET A 4 -21.78 -28.53 4.34
CA MET A 4 -22.68 -27.60 3.64
C MET A 4 -22.53 -26.16 4.15
N MET A 5 -22.33 -25.98 5.45
CA MET A 5 -22.11 -24.65 6.05
C MET A 5 -20.76 -24.08 5.61
N GLU A 6 -19.71 -24.89 5.62
CA GLU A 6 -18.38 -24.49 5.13
C GLU A 6 -18.42 -24.13 3.65
N SER A 7 -19.10 -24.92 2.83
CA SER A 7 -19.30 -24.69 1.40
C SER A 7 -20.06 -23.37 1.15
N GLY A 8 -21.12 -23.09 1.93
CA GLY A 8 -21.86 -21.84 1.84
C GLY A 8 -21.04 -20.62 2.22
N THR A 9 -20.24 -20.72 3.28
CA THR A 9 -19.32 -19.65 3.74
C THR A 9 -18.25 -19.37 2.70
N TYR A 10 -17.66 -20.42 2.11
CA TYR A 10 -16.65 -20.31 1.07
C TYR A 10 -17.20 -19.64 -0.20
N LEU A 11 -18.41 -20.03 -0.65
CA LEU A 11 -19.06 -19.41 -1.80
C LEU A 11 -19.41 -17.94 -1.56
N ASN A 12 -19.84 -17.59 -0.37
CA ASN A 12 -20.11 -16.20 0.01
C ASN A 12 -18.83 -15.38 0.00
N GLN A 13 -17.73 -15.93 0.46
CA GLN A 13 -16.42 -15.28 0.43
C GLN A 13 -15.96 -15.02 -1.01
N ILE A 14 -16.08 -16.02 -1.90
CA ILE A 14 -15.75 -15.86 -3.31
C ILE A 14 -16.61 -14.78 -3.97
N LYS A 15 -17.92 -14.76 -3.72
CA LYS A 15 -18.82 -13.74 -4.25
C LYS A 15 -18.45 -12.35 -3.77
N LYS A 16 -18.11 -12.22 -2.49
CA LYS A 16 -17.67 -10.96 -1.90
C LYS A 16 -16.41 -10.45 -2.58
N GLU A 17 -15.40 -11.30 -2.76
CA GLU A 17 -14.16 -10.92 -3.43
C GLU A 17 -14.38 -10.53 -4.90
N LYS A 18 -15.24 -11.25 -5.62
CA LYS A 18 -15.58 -10.93 -7.02
C LYS A 18 -16.34 -9.61 -7.17
N LEU A 19 -17.11 -9.22 -6.15
CA LEU A 19 -17.89 -7.98 -6.15
C LEU A 19 -17.08 -6.78 -5.65
N MET A 20 -15.91 -6.99 -5.06
CA MET A 20 -15.04 -5.91 -4.62
C MET A 20 -14.52 -5.13 -5.82
N LYS A 21 -14.74 -3.83 -5.81
CA LYS A 21 -14.13 -2.90 -6.73
C LYS A 21 -12.65 -2.74 -6.36
N GLU A 22 -11.78 -2.71 -7.34
CA GLU A 22 -10.35 -2.49 -7.14
C GLU A 22 -9.98 -1.05 -7.42
N ILE A 23 -9.12 -0.48 -6.60
CA ILE A 23 -8.50 0.82 -6.84
C ILE A 23 -6.98 0.69 -6.70
N ASN A 24 -6.27 1.56 -7.40
CA ASN A 24 -4.81 1.65 -7.36
C ASN A 24 -4.40 2.88 -6.56
N VAL A 25 -3.64 2.68 -5.50
CA VAL A 25 -3.15 3.75 -4.62
C VAL A 25 -1.63 3.73 -4.61
N ALA A 26 -1.03 4.86 -4.95
CA ALA A 26 0.41 5.04 -4.89
C ALA A 26 0.77 5.91 -3.68
N VAL A 27 1.83 5.54 -2.97
CA VAL A 27 2.32 6.27 -1.80
C VAL A 27 3.81 6.52 -1.96
N THR A 28 4.22 7.78 -1.99
CA THR A 28 5.64 8.14 -1.97
C THR A 28 6.17 8.12 -0.55
N GLY A 29 7.45 7.80 -0.38
CA GLY A 29 8.05 7.71 0.94
C GLY A 29 7.54 6.53 1.76
N GLY A 30 7.26 5.40 1.09
CA GLY A 30 6.64 4.23 1.70
C GLY A 30 7.41 3.60 2.85
N ALA A 31 8.71 3.88 2.96
CA ALA A 31 9.55 3.39 4.07
C ALA A 31 9.58 4.33 5.28
N GLY A 32 8.93 5.49 5.22
CA GLY A 32 8.91 6.47 6.30
C GLY A 32 7.95 6.10 7.43
N GLN A 33 8.09 6.80 8.57
CA GLN A 33 7.26 6.55 9.75
C GLN A 33 5.79 6.92 9.55
N ILE A 34 5.52 8.00 8.82
CA ILE A 34 4.14 8.41 8.51
C ILE A 34 3.48 7.35 7.65
N ALA A 35 4.18 6.85 6.63
CA ALA A 35 3.69 5.77 5.79
C ALA A 35 3.42 4.51 6.63
N TYR A 36 4.32 4.13 7.52
CA TYR A 36 4.15 2.95 8.36
C TYR A 36 2.82 2.97 9.15
N SER A 37 2.43 4.13 9.65
CA SER A 37 1.15 4.29 10.35
C SER A 37 -0.05 4.35 9.40
N LEU A 38 0.16 4.88 8.19
CA LEU A 38 -0.91 5.10 7.21
C LEU A 38 -1.26 3.84 6.42
N LEU A 39 -0.27 3.04 6.03
CA LEU A 39 -0.46 1.94 5.09
C LEU A 39 -1.49 0.90 5.55
N PRO A 40 -1.50 0.42 6.80
CA PRO A 40 -2.54 -0.51 7.26
C PRO A 40 -3.94 0.08 7.14
N ARG A 41 -4.12 1.36 7.36
CA ARG A 41 -5.42 2.04 7.23
C ARG A 41 -5.92 2.08 5.80
N LEU A 42 -5.00 2.16 4.83
CA LEU A 42 -5.35 2.18 3.40
C LEU A 42 -5.86 0.82 2.92
N VAL A 43 -5.31 -0.27 3.46
CA VAL A 43 -5.58 -1.64 2.96
C VAL A 43 -6.50 -2.45 3.86
N SER A 44 -6.96 -1.90 4.99
CA SER A 44 -7.82 -2.59 5.94
C SER A 44 -9.33 -2.41 5.68
N GLY A 45 -9.69 -1.54 4.76
CA GLY A 45 -11.07 -1.11 4.58
C GLY A 45 -11.47 0.12 5.41
N GLU A 46 -10.58 0.60 6.29
CA GLU A 46 -10.85 1.77 7.13
C GLU A 46 -10.99 3.05 6.30
N THR A 47 -10.14 3.23 5.28
CA THR A 47 -10.11 4.46 4.47
C THR A 47 -11.13 4.43 3.33
N PHE A 48 -11.16 3.35 2.55
CA PHE A 48 -11.97 3.27 1.32
C PHE A 48 -13.23 2.43 1.47
N GLY A 49 -13.43 1.83 2.62
CA GLY A 49 -14.59 1.00 2.90
C GLY A 49 -14.33 -0.51 2.73
N PRO A 50 -15.24 -1.34 3.25
CA PRO A 50 -15.04 -2.79 3.28
C PRO A 50 -15.19 -3.46 1.92
N ASP A 51 -15.78 -2.78 0.94
CA ASP A 51 -16.08 -3.34 -0.38
C ASP A 51 -15.08 -2.91 -1.46
N ILE A 52 -13.99 -2.24 -1.06
CA ILE A 52 -12.94 -1.77 -1.96
C ILE A 52 -11.65 -2.55 -1.70
N LYS A 53 -11.14 -3.17 -2.75
CA LYS A 53 -9.83 -3.82 -2.73
C LYS A 53 -8.77 -2.82 -3.16
N VAL A 54 -7.74 -2.63 -2.36
CA VAL A 54 -6.70 -1.63 -2.59
C VAL A 54 -5.43 -2.31 -3.09
N ASN A 55 -5.04 -1.98 -4.31
CA ASN A 55 -3.72 -2.31 -4.84
C ASN A 55 -2.78 -1.17 -4.45
N LEU A 56 -1.80 -1.47 -3.65
CA LEU A 56 -0.91 -0.48 -3.05
C LEU A 56 0.46 -0.51 -3.74
N ARG A 57 0.91 0.64 -4.19
CA ARG A 57 2.22 0.82 -4.79
C ARG A 57 3.04 1.74 -3.92
N LEU A 58 4.09 1.20 -3.33
CA LEU A 58 5.01 1.93 -2.48
C LEU A 58 6.17 2.43 -3.32
N ILE A 59 6.39 3.73 -3.27
CA ILE A 59 7.46 4.39 -4.04
C ILE A 59 8.49 4.93 -3.05
N GLU A 60 9.75 4.62 -3.32
CA GLU A 60 10.86 5.07 -2.48
C GLU A 60 12.08 5.35 -3.33
N ILE A 61 13.05 6.09 -2.79
CA ILE A 61 14.33 6.28 -3.45
C ILE A 61 15.11 4.96 -3.53
N PRO A 62 15.99 4.78 -4.53
CA PRO A 62 16.70 3.50 -4.70
C PRO A 62 17.46 3.03 -3.47
N GLN A 63 17.97 3.95 -2.65
CA GLN A 63 18.74 3.63 -1.45
C GLN A 63 17.93 2.98 -0.33
N VAL A 64 16.60 3.12 -0.36
CA VAL A 64 15.70 2.61 0.69
C VAL A 64 14.62 1.67 0.18
N VAL A 65 14.47 1.50 -1.12
CA VAL A 65 13.39 0.68 -1.71
C VAL A 65 13.37 -0.76 -1.19
N ASP A 66 14.53 -1.33 -0.91
CA ASP A 66 14.64 -2.69 -0.39
C ASP A 66 13.99 -2.88 0.99
N LYS A 67 13.89 -1.82 1.78
CA LYS A 67 13.22 -1.86 3.09
C LYS A 67 11.71 -2.07 2.96
N LEU A 68 11.15 -1.75 1.80
CA LEU A 68 9.71 -1.90 1.56
C LEU A 68 9.26 -3.36 1.55
N GLN A 69 10.16 -4.32 1.29
CA GLN A 69 9.81 -5.74 1.32
C GLN A 69 9.33 -6.17 2.71
N GLY A 70 9.99 -5.71 3.76
CA GLY A 70 9.55 -5.96 5.14
C GLY A 70 8.18 -5.37 5.43
N THR A 71 7.94 -4.14 5.00
CA THR A 71 6.64 -3.48 5.14
C THR A 71 5.54 -4.25 4.40
N ILE A 72 5.81 -4.69 3.18
CA ILE A 72 4.86 -5.49 2.39
C ILE A 72 4.52 -6.80 3.12
N MET A 73 5.52 -7.49 3.65
CA MET A 73 5.32 -8.73 4.40
C MET A 73 4.44 -8.49 5.64
N GLU A 74 4.66 -7.42 6.37
CA GLU A 74 3.83 -7.05 7.53
C GLU A 74 2.37 -6.79 7.11
N LEU A 75 2.14 -6.11 6.00
CA LEU A 75 0.79 -5.85 5.49
C LEU A 75 0.09 -7.15 5.06
N ILE A 76 0.82 -8.07 4.43
CA ILE A 76 0.29 -9.39 4.07
C ILE A 76 -0.11 -10.16 5.35
N ASP A 77 0.73 -10.11 6.38
CA ASP A 77 0.48 -10.81 7.65
C ASP A 77 -0.75 -10.29 8.40
N CYS A 78 -1.16 -9.04 8.14
CA CYS A 78 -2.40 -8.50 8.70
C CYS A 78 -3.65 -9.23 8.21
N GLY A 79 -3.61 -9.82 7.01
CA GLY A 79 -4.69 -10.66 6.50
C GLY A 79 -6.00 -9.95 6.21
N PHE A 80 -5.98 -8.66 5.88
CA PHE A 80 -7.19 -7.92 5.53
C PHE A 80 -7.75 -8.36 4.17
N ASP A 81 -9.05 -8.57 4.09
CA ASP A 81 -9.75 -8.93 2.84
C ASP A 81 -9.62 -7.85 1.76
N GLN A 82 -9.48 -6.59 2.18
CA GLN A 82 -9.38 -5.42 1.30
C GLN A 82 -7.97 -5.21 0.72
N THR A 83 -7.01 -5.97 1.17
CA THR A 83 -5.64 -5.87 0.66
C THR A 83 -5.53 -6.56 -0.69
N GLY A 84 -5.21 -5.78 -1.72
CA GLY A 84 -4.96 -6.27 -3.06
C GLY A 84 -3.49 -6.57 -3.31
N GLU A 85 -3.01 -6.22 -4.50
CA GLU A 85 -1.61 -6.35 -4.87
C GLU A 85 -0.76 -5.30 -4.15
N LEU A 86 0.35 -5.72 -3.57
CA LEU A 86 1.31 -4.86 -2.88
C LEU A 86 2.63 -4.88 -3.64
N THR A 87 3.06 -3.74 -4.15
CA THR A 87 4.30 -3.62 -4.92
C THR A 87 5.16 -2.47 -4.41
N ALA A 88 6.44 -2.55 -4.68
CA ALA A 88 7.42 -1.52 -4.34
C ALA A 88 8.27 -1.18 -5.57
N THR A 89 8.56 0.09 -5.77
CA THR A 89 9.38 0.55 -6.89
C THR A 89 10.14 1.82 -6.51
N SER A 90 11.27 2.03 -7.17
CA SER A 90 11.98 3.32 -7.15
C SER A 90 11.70 4.16 -8.39
N ASP A 91 10.95 3.64 -9.33
CA ASP A 91 10.52 4.35 -10.55
C ASP A 91 9.16 5.00 -10.30
N ILE A 92 9.16 6.33 -10.24
CA ILE A 92 7.95 7.13 -9.99
C ILE A 92 6.93 6.91 -11.11
N SER A 93 7.37 6.87 -12.36
CA SER A 93 6.48 6.69 -13.51
C SER A 93 5.73 5.35 -13.44
N GLU A 94 6.44 4.29 -13.04
CA GLU A 94 5.83 2.97 -12.83
C GLU A 94 4.86 2.99 -11.66
N GLY A 95 5.26 3.61 -10.54
CA GLY A 95 4.45 3.64 -9.33
C GLY A 95 3.14 4.38 -9.48
N VAL A 96 3.10 5.47 -10.24
CA VAL A 96 1.90 6.30 -10.41
C VAL A 96 1.06 5.92 -11.63
N LYS A 97 1.54 5.00 -12.46
CA LYS A 97 0.80 4.59 -13.65
C LYS A 97 -0.57 4.00 -13.28
N ASP A 98 -1.61 4.54 -13.88
CA ASP A 98 -3.00 4.13 -13.65
C ASP A 98 -3.43 4.22 -12.18
N ALA A 99 -2.77 5.06 -11.37
CA ALA A 99 -3.16 5.28 -9.99
C ALA A 99 -4.45 6.10 -9.90
N ASP A 100 -5.39 5.64 -9.08
CA ASP A 100 -6.61 6.39 -8.74
C ASP A 100 -6.31 7.46 -7.70
N TRP A 101 -5.39 7.17 -6.79
CA TRP A 101 -4.94 8.07 -5.73
C TRP A 101 -3.42 8.06 -5.64
N VAL A 102 -2.84 9.23 -5.48
CA VAL A 102 -1.40 9.38 -5.21
C VAL A 102 -1.24 10.19 -3.93
N LEU A 103 -0.64 9.58 -2.92
CA LEU A 103 -0.38 10.19 -1.63
C LEU A 103 1.09 10.59 -1.55
N LEU A 104 1.35 11.88 -1.52
CA LEU A 104 2.70 12.44 -1.47
C LEU A 104 3.12 12.59 -0.01
N VAL A 105 3.62 11.51 0.56
CA VAL A 105 4.03 11.43 1.97
C VAL A 105 5.53 11.65 2.13
N GLY A 106 6.30 11.18 1.16
CA GLY A 106 7.76 11.27 1.21
C GLY A 106 8.27 12.70 1.16
N SER A 107 9.30 12.96 1.93
CA SER A 107 10.03 14.23 1.88
C SER A 107 11.49 14.02 2.23
N ILE A 108 12.34 14.94 1.77
CA ILE A 108 13.75 14.93 2.13
C ILE A 108 13.89 15.60 3.49
N PRO A 109 14.50 14.95 4.51
CA PRO A 109 14.72 15.56 5.81
C PRO A 109 15.56 16.85 5.68
N ARG A 110 15.22 17.85 6.48
CA ARG A 110 16.00 19.09 6.55
C ARG A 110 17.40 18.81 7.08
N GLY A 111 18.37 19.56 6.58
CA GLY A 111 19.74 19.50 7.06
C GLY A 111 20.58 18.38 6.49
N ILE A 112 20.03 17.54 5.62
CA ILE A 112 20.84 16.54 4.90
C ILE A 112 21.54 17.17 3.70
N VAL A 113 22.67 16.58 3.31
CA VAL A 113 23.43 17.03 2.16
C VAL A 113 23.16 16.11 0.98
N ILE A 114 22.69 16.66 -0.14
CA ILE A 114 22.50 15.93 -1.39
C ILE A 114 23.33 16.64 -2.46
N ASP A 115 24.19 15.88 -3.14
CA ASP A 115 25.09 16.40 -4.19
C ASP A 115 25.90 17.64 -3.73
N GLY A 116 26.38 17.61 -2.47
CA GLY A 116 27.16 18.68 -1.89
C GLY A 116 26.36 19.92 -1.45
N LYS A 117 25.04 19.87 -1.58
CA LYS A 117 24.14 20.96 -1.15
C LYS A 117 23.34 20.55 0.08
N LYS A 118 23.38 21.38 1.10
CA LYS A 118 22.55 21.21 2.30
C LYS A 118 21.10 21.61 2.00
N ILE A 119 20.17 20.72 2.30
CA ILE A 119 18.73 20.99 2.14
C ILE A 119 18.20 21.64 3.41
N GLU A 120 17.89 22.93 3.33
CA GLU A 120 17.38 23.70 4.48
C GLU A 120 15.89 24.02 4.36
N GLU A 121 15.36 24.06 3.15
CA GLU A 121 13.96 24.38 2.87
C GLU A 121 13.29 23.26 2.08
N ARG A 122 11.97 23.18 2.20
CA ARG A 122 11.11 22.27 1.44
C ARG A 122 10.33 23.04 0.38
#